data_ae438941d3c1b715546377d8a0a8b9f5
#
_entry.id   ae438941d3c1b715546377d8a0a8b9f5
#
_cell.length_a   1.000
_cell.length_b   1.000
_cell.length_c   1.000
_cell.angle_alpha   90.00
_cell.angle_beta   90.00
_cell.angle_gamma   90.00
#
_symmetry.space_group_name_H-M   'P 1'
#
loop_
_entity.id
_entity.type
_entity.pdbx_description
1 polymer ?
#
loop_
_entity_poly.entity_id
_entity_poly.type
_entity_poly.pdbx_seq_one_letter_code
_entity_poly.pdbx_strand_id
1 'polypeptide(L)'
;MGSEMCIRDSDIAGSQSTPHLLRHFNNYHLLIFDFTLIAITVIGLIIVPISTPYQILMSIAALSGLGVGSIFVILQIKVQIDAGEKDMAPATSLSFLIRILAQTIMAAVYGVIMNLALARGIAGHHNITMTMMNKLSDAESAKSLPKALMPTMRTIFHTGIREIMIVSLLLIICGYVANFIYNHHEAKKAAE
;
A
#
# COMPACT_ATOMS: atom_id res chain seq x y z
N MET A 1 12.19 13.19 -5.77
CA MET A 1 12.66 12.38 -6.90
C MET A 1 13.35 11.07 -6.48
N GLY A 2 14.20 11.02 -5.45
CA GLY A 2 14.86 9.75 -5.03
C GLY A 2 13.95 8.70 -4.39
N SER A 3 12.91 9.09 -3.66
CA SER A 3 12.02 8.16 -2.95
C SER A 3 11.09 7.37 -3.88
N GLU A 4 10.53 8.02 -4.88
CA GLU A 4 9.64 7.37 -5.85
C GLU A 4 10.39 6.35 -6.71
N MET A 5 11.65 6.64 -7.06
CA MET A 5 12.52 5.69 -7.77
C MET A 5 12.78 4.44 -6.94
N CYS A 6 13.15 4.55 -5.67
CA CYS A 6 13.44 3.38 -4.83
C CYS A 6 12.24 2.45 -4.62
N ILE A 7 11.04 3.00 -4.42
CA ILE A 7 9.82 2.19 -4.28
C ILE A 7 9.50 1.48 -5.60
N ARG A 8 9.61 2.19 -6.71
CA ARG A 8 9.37 1.67 -8.05
C ARG A 8 10.39 0.60 -8.46
N ASP A 9 11.66 0.82 -8.14
CA ASP A 9 12.72 -0.16 -8.38
C ASP A 9 12.53 -1.42 -7.52
N SER A 10 12.06 -1.28 -6.28
CA SER A 10 11.73 -2.40 -5.40
C SER A 10 10.51 -3.18 -5.90
N ASP A 11 9.49 -2.50 -6.41
CA ASP A 11 8.30 -3.12 -7.02
C ASP A 11 8.69 -3.93 -8.27
N ILE A 12 9.55 -3.39 -9.12
CA ILE A 12 10.12 -4.08 -10.28
C ILE A 12 10.97 -5.27 -9.84
N ALA A 13 11.82 -5.12 -8.83
CA ALA A 13 12.65 -6.21 -8.31
C ALA A 13 11.78 -7.34 -7.72
N GLY A 14 10.73 -7.01 -6.97
CA GLY A 14 9.74 -7.96 -6.47
C GLY A 14 9.06 -8.73 -7.61
N SER A 15 8.57 -8.01 -8.62
CA SER A 15 7.88 -8.61 -9.75
C SER A 15 8.79 -9.52 -10.58
N GLN A 16 10.06 -9.17 -10.77
CA GLN A 16 11.03 -9.99 -11.53
C GLN A 16 11.51 -11.22 -10.75
N SER A 17 11.59 -11.13 -9.42
CA SER A 17 12.01 -12.24 -8.57
C SER A 17 10.93 -13.30 -8.40
N THR A 18 9.67 -12.92 -8.50
CA THR A 18 8.50 -13.78 -8.25
C THR A 18 8.46 -15.04 -9.13
N PRO A 19 8.68 -15.01 -10.46
CA PRO A 19 8.65 -16.23 -11.27
C PRO A 19 9.74 -17.24 -10.88
N HIS A 20 10.86 -16.77 -10.33
CA HIS A 20 11.93 -17.63 -9.82
C HIS A 20 11.56 -18.28 -8.50
N LEU A 21 10.92 -17.52 -7.60
CA LEU A 21 10.42 -18.02 -6.32
C LEU A 21 9.27 -19.02 -6.51
N LEU A 22 8.38 -18.81 -7.48
CA LEU A 22 7.27 -19.71 -7.81
C LEU A 22 7.71 -21.11 -8.29
N ARG A 23 8.97 -21.24 -8.72
CA ARG A 23 9.54 -22.57 -9.04
C ARG A 23 9.86 -23.41 -7.82
N HIS A 24 10.04 -22.77 -6.66
CA HIS A 24 10.46 -23.43 -5.41
C HIS A 24 9.41 -23.41 -4.32
N PHE A 25 8.49 -22.44 -4.38
CA PHE A 25 7.44 -22.24 -3.37
C PHE A 25 6.05 -22.30 -4.00
N ASN A 26 5.08 -22.83 -3.23
CA ASN A 26 3.68 -22.83 -3.64
C ASN A 26 3.13 -21.40 -3.58
N ASN A 27 2.26 -21.04 -4.54
CA ASN A 27 1.58 -19.73 -4.64
C ASN A 27 0.99 -19.27 -3.31
N TYR A 28 0.39 -20.19 -2.55
CA TYR A 28 -0.22 -19.91 -1.26
C TYR A 28 0.79 -19.41 -0.22
N HIS A 29 1.91 -20.11 -0.06
CA HIS A 29 2.94 -19.73 0.93
C HIS A 29 3.61 -18.42 0.55
N LEU A 30 3.80 -18.18 -0.74
CA LEU A 30 4.41 -16.94 -1.22
C LEU A 30 3.47 -15.74 -0.98
N LEU A 31 2.17 -15.88 -1.26
CA LEU A 31 1.18 -14.85 -0.94
C LEU A 31 1.11 -14.54 0.56
N ILE A 32 1.14 -15.57 1.43
CA ILE A 32 1.18 -15.36 2.88
C ILE A 32 2.43 -14.60 3.29
N PHE A 33 3.58 -14.95 2.74
CA PHE A 33 4.84 -14.27 3.00
C PHE A 33 4.77 -12.80 2.59
N ASP A 34 4.27 -12.50 1.40
CA ASP A 34 4.13 -11.14 0.88
C ASP A 34 3.14 -10.31 1.69
N PHE A 35 1.97 -10.86 2.04
CA PHE A 35 1.02 -10.18 2.93
C PHE A 35 1.61 -9.91 4.31
N THR A 36 2.38 -10.86 4.86
CA THR A 36 3.06 -10.67 6.15
C THR A 36 4.11 -9.58 6.05
N LEU A 37 4.89 -9.56 4.97
CA LEU A 37 5.90 -8.53 4.72
C LEU A 37 5.27 -7.14 4.66
N ILE A 38 4.18 -6.97 3.90
CA ILE A 38 3.47 -5.69 3.80
C ILE A 38 2.84 -5.31 5.14
N ALA A 39 2.26 -6.26 5.87
CA ALA A 39 1.70 -5.99 7.20
C ALA A 39 2.76 -5.47 8.18
N ILE A 40 3.94 -6.09 8.22
CA ILE A 40 5.07 -5.65 9.06
C ILE A 40 5.51 -4.23 8.67
N THR A 41 5.62 -3.91 7.38
CA THR A 41 6.02 -2.59 6.92
C THR A 41 4.98 -1.52 7.25
N VAL A 42 3.69 -1.82 7.10
CA VAL A 42 2.60 -0.90 7.46
C VAL A 42 2.55 -0.68 8.98
N ILE A 43 2.70 -1.73 9.79
CA ILE A 43 2.81 -1.61 11.25
C ILE A 43 4.04 -0.77 11.63
N GLY A 44 5.17 -1.00 10.96
CA GLY A 44 6.37 -0.18 11.13
C GLY A 44 6.08 1.30 10.89
N LEU A 45 5.39 1.66 9.80
CA LEU A 45 5.01 3.03 9.48
C LEU A 45 4.01 3.65 10.48
N ILE A 46 3.15 2.86 11.11
CA ILE A 46 2.23 3.32 12.16
C ILE A 46 2.99 3.71 13.44
N ILE A 47 4.04 2.97 13.78
CA ILE A 47 4.80 3.12 15.04
C ILE A 47 5.88 4.20 14.92
N VAL A 48 6.39 4.42 13.72
CA VAL A 48 7.51 5.33 13.45
C VAL A 48 7.16 6.77 13.88
N PRO A 49 7.99 7.42 14.74
CA PRO A 49 7.79 8.81 15.16
C PRO A 49 8.19 9.79 14.03
N ILE A 50 7.66 11.03 14.12
CA ILE A 50 7.91 12.10 13.14
C ILE A 50 9.41 12.46 13.00
N SER A 51 10.21 12.20 14.04
CA SER A 51 11.65 12.47 14.09
C SER A 51 12.52 11.43 13.39
N THR A 52 11.92 10.37 12.80
CA THR A 52 12.67 9.27 12.20
C THR A 52 13.45 9.74 10.97
N PRO A 53 14.72 9.33 10.81
CA PRO A 53 15.52 9.65 9.65
C PRO A 53 14.86 9.13 8.36
N TYR A 54 14.91 9.95 7.31
CA TYR A 54 14.34 9.64 6.00
C TYR A 54 14.80 8.29 5.43
N GLN A 55 16.05 7.88 5.70
CA GLN A 55 16.62 6.62 5.23
C GLN A 55 15.86 5.39 5.75
N ILE A 56 15.40 5.42 7.01
CA ILE A 56 14.61 4.33 7.61
C ILE A 56 13.25 4.24 6.93
N LEU A 57 12.59 5.38 6.72
CA LEU A 57 11.31 5.43 6.01
C LEU A 57 11.42 4.88 4.58
N MET A 58 12.52 5.24 3.89
CA MET A 58 12.83 4.71 2.57
C MET A 58 12.99 3.19 2.56
N SER A 59 13.73 2.65 3.53
CA SER A 59 13.96 1.20 3.63
C SER A 59 12.65 0.45 3.88
N ILE A 60 11.79 0.96 4.75
CA ILE A 60 10.46 0.38 5.03
C ILE A 60 9.58 0.43 3.77
N ALA A 61 9.57 1.57 3.08
CA ALA A 61 8.80 1.75 1.86
C ALA A 61 9.30 0.85 0.71
N ALA A 62 10.62 0.69 0.55
CA ALA A 62 11.21 -0.22 -0.42
C ALA A 62 10.82 -1.68 -0.13
N LEU A 63 10.80 -2.08 1.14
CA LEU A 63 10.41 -3.42 1.53
C LEU A 63 8.93 -3.70 1.23
N SER A 64 8.05 -2.71 1.41
CA SER A 64 6.63 -2.83 1.01
C SER A 64 6.46 -2.96 -0.51
N GLY A 65 7.27 -2.24 -1.29
CA GLY A 65 7.27 -2.33 -2.76
C GLY A 65 7.57 -3.74 -3.26
N LEU A 66 8.56 -4.43 -2.66
CA LEU A 66 8.85 -5.83 -2.99
C LEU A 66 7.64 -6.75 -2.82
N GLY A 67 6.94 -6.64 -1.69
CA GLY A 67 5.75 -7.45 -1.42
C GLY A 67 4.58 -7.14 -2.37
N VAL A 68 4.33 -5.87 -2.65
CA VAL A 68 3.26 -5.45 -3.58
C VAL A 68 3.54 -5.95 -4.99
N GLY A 69 4.78 -5.78 -5.50
CA GLY A 69 5.18 -6.25 -6.83
C GLY A 69 5.05 -7.76 -6.98
N SER A 70 5.45 -8.52 -5.96
CA SER A 70 5.29 -9.97 -5.91
C SER A 70 3.81 -10.40 -5.98
N ILE A 71 2.95 -9.84 -5.13
CA ILE A 71 1.51 -10.15 -5.10
C ILE A 71 0.86 -9.93 -6.47
N PHE A 72 1.18 -8.83 -7.14
CA PHE A 72 0.60 -8.54 -8.46
C PHE A 72 0.94 -9.60 -9.49
N VAL A 73 2.18 -10.08 -9.50
CA VAL A 73 2.62 -11.13 -10.44
C VAL A 73 1.96 -12.47 -10.10
N ILE A 74 1.92 -12.86 -8.82
CA ILE A 74 1.30 -14.11 -8.39
C ILE A 74 -0.18 -14.15 -8.78
N LEU A 75 -0.92 -13.09 -8.47
CA LEU A 75 -2.35 -13.00 -8.79
C LEU A 75 -2.58 -13.01 -10.30
N GLN A 76 -1.73 -12.33 -11.08
CA GLN A 76 -1.82 -12.30 -12.52
C GLN A 76 -1.60 -13.70 -13.14
N ILE A 77 -0.57 -14.41 -12.69
CA ILE A 77 -0.29 -15.78 -13.14
C ILE A 77 -1.44 -16.73 -12.75
N LYS A 78 -1.96 -16.58 -11.54
CA LYS A 78 -3.09 -17.40 -11.07
C LYS A 78 -4.32 -17.22 -11.96
N VAL A 79 -4.70 -15.97 -12.25
CA VAL A 79 -5.82 -15.66 -13.17
C VAL A 79 -5.61 -16.28 -14.55
N GLN A 80 -4.40 -16.26 -15.07
CA GLN A 80 -4.08 -16.83 -16.38
C GLN A 80 -4.20 -18.35 -16.37
N ILE A 81 -3.72 -19.02 -15.32
CA ILE A 81 -3.81 -20.47 -15.17
C ILE A 81 -5.28 -20.91 -15.03
N ASP A 82 -6.04 -20.23 -14.18
CA ASP A 82 -7.45 -20.58 -13.91
C ASP A 82 -8.35 -20.33 -15.14
N ALA A 83 -8.03 -19.35 -15.98
CA ALA A 83 -8.76 -19.07 -17.23
C ALA A 83 -8.46 -20.07 -18.35
N GLY A 84 -7.30 -20.70 -18.34
CA GLY A 84 -6.83 -21.57 -19.41
C GLY A 84 -6.42 -20.81 -20.69
N GLU A 85 -5.86 -21.54 -21.66
CA GLU A 85 -5.27 -20.93 -22.88
C GLU A 85 -6.29 -20.14 -23.71
N LYS A 86 -7.53 -20.62 -23.79
CA LYS A 86 -8.57 -20.02 -24.63
C LYS A 86 -9.04 -18.66 -24.12
N ASP A 87 -9.16 -18.48 -22.80
CA ASP A 87 -9.74 -17.31 -22.18
C ASP A 87 -8.69 -16.45 -21.44
N MET A 88 -7.39 -16.74 -21.61
CA MET A 88 -6.28 -16.06 -20.96
C MET A 88 -6.25 -14.56 -21.24
N ALA A 89 -6.44 -14.15 -22.50
CA ALA A 89 -6.35 -12.73 -22.89
C ALA A 89 -7.49 -11.89 -22.28
N PRO A 90 -8.78 -12.27 -22.39
CA PRO A 90 -9.86 -11.53 -21.75
C PRO A 90 -9.79 -11.56 -20.23
N ALA A 91 -9.39 -12.65 -19.60
CA ALA A 91 -9.24 -12.76 -18.15
C ALA A 91 -8.13 -11.83 -17.63
N THR A 92 -6.99 -11.78 -18.32
CA THR A 92 -5.89 -10.86 -18.00
C THR A 92 -6.33 -9.40 -18.09
N SER A 93 -7.03 -9.04 -19.16
CA SER A 93 -7.53 -7.67 -19.36
C SER A 93 -8.55 -7.27 -18.28
N LEU A 94 -9.47 -8.18 -17.94
CA LEU A 94 -10.47 -7.96 -16.90
C LEU A 94 -9.81 -7.80 -15.52
N SER A 95 -8.85 -8.66 -15.18
CA SER A 95 -8.09 -8.57 -13.93
C SER A 95 -7.38 -7.23 -13.79
N PHE A 96 -6.75 -6.76 -14.87
CA PHE A 96 -6.09 -5.46 -14.90
C PHE A 96 -7.07 -4.29 -14.70
N LEU A 97 -8.23 -4.35 -15.37
CA LEU A 97 -9.28 -3.34 -15.23
C LEU A 97 -9.83 -3.26 -13.81
N ILE A 98 -10.14 -4.42 -13.21
CA ILE A 98 -10.61 -4.49 -11.81
C ILE A 98 -9.56 -3.90 -10.87
N ARG A 99 -8.28 -4.20 -11.08
CA ARG A 99 -7.20 -3.64 -10.28
C ARG A 99 -7.13 -2.11 -10.36
N ILE A 100 -7.21 -1.54 -11.56
CA ILE A 100 -7.19 -0.08 -11.73
C ILE A 100 -8.40 0.57 -11.06
N LEU A 101 -9.59 -0.02 -11.24
CA LEU A 101 -10.80 0.48 -10.58
C LEU A 101 -10.66 0.45 -9.05
N ALA A 102 -10.19 -0.66 -8.49
CA ALA A 102 -9.96 -0.79 -7.05
C ALA A 102 -8.95 0.25 -6.53
N GLN A 103 -7.84 0.46 -7.24
CA GLN A 103 -6.83 1.46 -6.89
C GLN A 103 -7.41 2.88 -6.91
N THR A 104 -8.23 3.20 -7.92
CA THR A 104 -8.85 4.53 -8.04
C THR A 104 -9.85 4.78 -6.90
N ILE A 105 -10.69 3.79 -6.58
CA ILE A 105 -11.64 3.88 -5.46
C ILE A 105 -10.88 4.04 -4.14
N MET A 106 -9.84 3.26 -3.91
CA MET A 106 -9.06 3.35 -2.69
C MET A 106 -8.30 4.67 -2.56
N ALA A 107 -7.78 5.22 -3.66
CA ALA A 107 -7.17 6.55 -3.66
C ALA A 107 -8.17 7.64 -3.21
N ALA A 108 -9.42 7.56 -3.69
CA ALA A 108 -10.48 8.47 -3.26
C ALA A 108 -10.82 8.30 -1.77
N VAL A 109 -10.94 7.05 -1.28
CA VAL A 109 -11.18 6.75 0.14
C VAL A 109 -10.07 7.31 1.03
N TYR A 110 -8.80 7.08 0.67
CA TYR A 110 -7.67 7.63 1.40
C TYR A 110 -7.63 9.16 1.39
N GLY A 111 -8.02 9.78 0.28
CA GLY A 111 -8.17 11.24 0.19
C GLY A 111 -9.24 11.77 1.15
N VAL A 112 -10.39 11.10 1.26
CA VAL A 112 -11.44 11.47 2.22
C VAL A 112 -10.97 11.30 3.66
N ILE A 113 -10.33 10.18 4.01
CA ILE A 113 -9.78 9.93 5.35
C ILE A 113 -8.78 11.02 5.72
N MET A 114 -7.84 11.34 4.82
CA MET A 114 -6.86 12.40 5.04
C MET A 114 -7.53 13.75 5.28
N ASN A 115 -8.49 14.12 4.45
CA ASN A 115 -9.20 15.39 4.56
C ASN A 115 -9.95 15.51 5.90
N LEU A 116 -10.61 14.44 6.34
CA LEU A 116 -11.29 14.40 7.64
C LEU A 116 -10.32 14.49 8.81
N ALA A 117 -9.16 13.82 8.73
CA ALA A 117 -8.12 13.88 9.75
C ALA A 117 -7.53 15.30 9.86
N LEU A 118 -7.25 15.93 8.71
CA LEU A 118 -6.77 17.32 8.66
C LEU A 118 -7.81 18.29 9.23
N ALA A 119 -9.07 18.16 8.84
CA ALA A 119 -10.15 19.01 9.33
C ALA A 119 -10.31 18.92 10.87
N ARG A 120 -10.24 17.69 11.42
CA ARG A 120 -10.27 17.46 12.88
C ARG A 120 -9.04 18.07 13.57
N GLY A 121 -7.86 17.91 12.99
CA GLY A 121 -6.63 18.47 13.54
C GLY A 121 -6.60 20.01 13.55
N ILE A 122 -7.18 20.65 12.55
CA ILE A 122 -7.27 22.11 12.43
C ILE A 122 -8.29 22.71 13.43
N ALA A 123 -9.37 21.99 13.75
CA ALA A 123 -10.45 22.50 14.61
C ALA A 123 -9.96 23.00 15.99
N GLY A 124 -8.82 22.49 16.48
CA GLY A 124 -8.17 22.96 17.72
C GLY A 124 -7.15 24.10 17.54
N HIS A 125 -6.92 24.60 16.31
CA HIS A 125 -5.83 25.54 16.01
C HIS A 125 -6.28 26.67 15.08
N HIS A 126 -6.74 27.78 15.65
CA HIS A 126 -7.30 28.93 14.89
C HIS A 126 -6.33 29.55 13.88
N ASN A 127 -5.02 29.33 14.02
CA ASN A 127 -3.99 29.90 13.17
C ASN A 127 -3.56 29.00 12.01
N ILE A 128 -4.16 27.80 11.87
CA ILE A 128 -3.86 26.84 10.81
C ILE A 128 -5.10 26.68 9.93
N THR A 129 -4.94 26.86 8.62
CA THR A 129 -6.01 26.73 7.65
C THR A 129 -5.80 25.48 6.77
N MET A 130 -6.89 24.95 6.19
CA MET A 130 -6.79 23.82 5.24
C MET A 130 -5.89 24.15 4.04
N THR A 131 -5.90 25.40 3.57
CA THR A 131 -5.02 25.86 2.50
C THR A 131 -3.54 25.73 2.88
N MET A 132 -3.18 26.01 4.14
CA MET A 132 -1.80 25.85 4.64
C MET A 132 -1.44 24.34 4.71
N MET A 133 -2.35 23.48 5.15
CA MET A 133 -2.13 22.03 5.19
C MET A 133 -1.93 21.44 3.78
N ASN A 134 -2.69 21.91 2.79
CA ASN A 134 -2.50 21.50 1.40
C ASN A 134 -1.13 21.96 0.85
N LYS A 135 -0.68 23.15 1.20
CA LYS A 135 0.67 23.62 0.83
C LYS A 135 1.79 22.79 1.48
N LEU A 136 1.55 22.22 2.64
CA LEU A 136 2.54 21.35 3.32
C LEU A 136 2.82 20.07 2.52
N SER A 137 1.87 19.61 1.72
CA SER A 137 2.00 18.39 0.88
C SER A 137 2.95 18.61 -0.30
N ASP A 138 3.20 19.85 -0.71
CA ASP A 138 4.14 20.18 -1.77
C ASP A 138 5.41 20.82 -1.21
N ALA A 139 6.56 20.25 -1.54
CA ALA A 139 7.85 20.65 -0.97
C ALA A 139 8.27 22.10 -1.30
N GLU A 140 7.84 22.65 -2.44
CA GLU A 140 8.11 24.04 -2.80
C GLU A 140 7.21 25.02 -2.06
N SER A 141 5.90 24.74 -2.06
CA SER A 141 4.90 25.54 -1.37
C SER A 141 5.09 25.55 0.16
N ALA A 142 5.60 24.46 0.73
CA ALA A 142 5.91 24.33 2.15
C ALA A 142 6.97 25.37 2.63
N LYS A 143 7.87 25.82 1.75
CA LYS A 143 8.88 26.84 2.09
C LYS A 143 8.28 28.21 2.42
N SER A 144 7.08 28.49 1.93
CA SER A 144 6.34 29.74 2.16
C SER A 144 5.57 29.76 3.48
N LEU A 145 5.53 28.65 4.23
CA LEU A 145 4.75 28.53 5.46
C LEU A 145 5.50 29.09 6.68
N PRO A 146 4.77 29.63 7.69
CA PRO A 146 5.37 30.13 8.92
C PRO A 146 6.11 29.02 9.67
N LYS A 147 7.41 29.21 9.92
CA LYS A 147 8.26 28.22 10.61
C LYS A 147 7.74 27.85 12.00
N ALA A 148 7.08 28.77 12.70
CA ALA A 148 6.53 28.56 14.03
C ALA A 148 5.38 27.53 14.05
N LEU A 149 4.59 27.40 12.97
CA LEU A 149 3.45 26.48 12.86
C LEU A 149 3.84 25.13 12.28
N MET A 150 5.02 25.00 11.69
CA MET A 150 5.49 23.77 11.02
C MET A 150 5.45 22.51 11.91
N PRO A 151 5.89 22.55 13.19
CA PRO A 151 5.82 21.34 14.04
C PRO A 151 4.40 20.85 14.23
N THR A 152 3.46 21.76 14.55
CA THR A 152 2.05 21.43 14.74
C THR A 152 1.40 20.89 13.46
N MET A 153 1.66 21.53 12.34
CA MET A 153 1.15 21.09 11.03
C MET A 153 1.66 19.71 10.65
N ARG A 154 2.94 19.41 10.90
CA ARG A 154 3.51 18.09 10.68
C ARG A 154 2.87 17.02 11.57
N THR A 155 2.56 17.34 12.81
CA THR A 155 1.88 16.42 13.72
C THR A 155 0.47 16.10 13.24
N ILE A 156 -0.29 17.10 12.80
CA ILE A 156 -1.64 16.91 12.24
C ILE A 156 -1.56 16.02 10.98
N PHE A 157 -0.61 16.30 10.08
CA PHE A 157 -0.42 15.55 8.85
C PHE A 157 -0.01 14.08 9.13
N HIS A 158 0.89 13.87 10.07
CA HIS A 158 1.32 12.55 10.51
C HIS A 158 0.16 11.73 11.09
N THR A 159 -0.74 12.36 11.86
CA THR A 159 -1.96 11.70 12.36
C THR A 159 -2.85 11.23 11.22
N GLY A 160 -3.03 12.05 10.18
CA GLY A 160 -3.78 11.66 8.99
C GLY A 160 -3.17 10.48 8.24
N ILE A 161 -1.85 10.47 8.06
CA ILE A 161 -1.14 9.32 7.47
C ILE A 161 -1.34 8.07 8.32
N ARG A 162 -1.27 8.19 9.63
CA ARG A 162 -1.46 7.06 10.55
C ARG A 162 -2.86 6.45 10.45
N GLU A 163 -3.90 7.26 10.30
CA GLU A 163 -5.26 6.78 10.07
C GLU A 163 -5.38 6.01 8.74
N ILE A 164 -4.76 6.50 7.67
CA ILE A 164 -4.69 5.80 6.38
C ILE A 164 -3.98 4.44 6.54
N MET A 165 -2.85 4.39 7.26
CA MET A 165 -2.11 3.15 7.48
C MET A 165 -2.92 2.13 8.28
N ILE A 166 -3.73 2.56 9.25
CA ILE A 166 -4.65 1.68 10.01
C ILE A 166 -5.70 1.07 9.08
N VAL A 167 -6.30 1.88 8.20
CA VAL A 167 -7.27 1.37 7.22
C VAL A 167 -6.61 0.41 6.24
N SER A 168 -5.40 0.71 5.78
CA SER A 168 -4.61 -0.18 4.94
C SER A 168 -4.33 -1.53 5.62
N LEU A 169 -4.01 -1.51 6.92
CA LEU A 169 -3.79 -2.73 7.71
C LEU A 169 -5.05 -3.59 7.78
N LEU A 170 -6.23 -2.98 7.96
CA LEU A 170 -7.51 -3.71 7.94
C LEU A 170 -7.76 -4.37 6.59
N LEU A 171 -7.44 -3.68 5.48
CA LEU A 171 -7.56 -4.25 4.14
C LEU A 171 -6.58 -5.42 3.90
N ILE A 172 -5.36 -5.33 4.42
CA ILE A 172 -4.38 -6.42 4.37
C ILE A 172 -4.92 -7.65 5.13
N ILE A 173 -5.52 -7.46 6.30
CA ILE A 173 -6.15 -8.53 7.07
C ILE A 173 -7.30 -9.17 6.27
N CYS A 174 -8.14 -8.36 5.62
CA CYS A 174 -9.19 -8.88 4.72
C CYS A 174 -8.60 -9.70 3.57
N GLY A 175 -7.51 -9.23 2.95
CA GLY A 175 -6.78 -9.97 1.91
C GLY A 175 -6.22 -11.29 2.41
N TYR A 176 -5.69 -11.29 3.63
CA TYR A 176 -5.18 -12.50 4.29
C TYR A 176 -6.28 -13.54 4.51
N VAL A 177 -7.43 -13.11 5.03
CA VAL A 177 -8.62 -13.96 5.25
C VAL A 177 -9.13 -14.50 3.92
N ALA A 178 -9.24 -13.67 2.89
CA ALA A 178 -9.68 -14.09 1.56
C ALA A 178 -8.76 -15.17 0.97
N ASN A 179 -7.44 -14.99 1.07
CA ASN A 179 -6.46 -15.97 0.61
C ASN A 179 -6.57 -17.30 1.37
N PHE A 180 -6.79 -17.22 2.69
CA PHE A 180 -6.98 -18.42 3.52
C PHE A 180 -8.23 -19.20 3.13
N ILE A 181 -9.37 -18.52 2.95
CA ILE A 181 -10.64 -19.13 2.55
C ILE A 181 -10.51 -19.78 1.18
N TYR A 182 -9.89 -19.08 0.23
CA TYR A 182 -9.67 -19.58 -1.12
C TYR A 182 -8.85 -20.87 -1.12
N ASN A 183 -7.72 -20.88 -0.42
CA ASN A 183 -6.85 -22.05 -0.34
C ASN A 183 -7.53 -23.25 0.34
N HIS A 184 -8.36 -23.01 1.37
CA HIS A 184 -9.12 -24.05 2.03
C HIS A 184 -10.15 -24.70 1.09
N HIS A 185 -10.77 -23.91 0.21
CA HIS A 185 -11.72 -24.38 -0.78
C HIS A 185 -11.06 -25.21 -1.88
N GLU A 186 -9.88 -24.77 -2.35
CA GLU A 186 -9.08 -25.51 -3.35
C GLU A 186 -8.58 -26.85 -2.79
N ALA A 187 -8.13 -26.88 -1.53
CA ALA A 187 -7.69 -28.12 -0.88
C ALA A 187 -8.83 -29.15 -0.74
N LYS A 188 -10.07 -28.71 -0.51
CA LYS A 188 -11.24 -29.60 -0.48
C LYS A 188 -11.56 -30.19 -1.86
N LYS A 189 -11.53 -29.36 -2.91
CA LYS A 189 -11.79 -29.84 -4.28
C LYS A 189 -10.74 -30.82 -4.78
N ALA A 190 -9.51 -30.73 -4.31
CA ALA A 190 -8.44 -31.66 -4.66
C ALA A 190 -8.52 -32.99 -3.90
N ALA A 191 -9.35 -33.08 -2.85
CA ALA A 191 -9.55 -34.28 -2.03
C ALA A 191 -10.81 -35.09 -2.42
N GLU A 192 -11.68 -34.49 -3.25
CA GLU A 192 -12.86 -35.15 -3.88
C GLU A 192 -12.52 -35.73 -5.26
#